data_6d04b347bce33114ef66896d2e1c3c07
#
_entry.id   6d04b347bce33114ef66896d2e1c3c07
#
_cell.length_a   1.000
_cell.length_b   1.000
_cell.length_c   1.000
_cell.angle_alpha   90.00
_cell.angle_beta   90.00
_cell.angle_gamma   90.00
#
_symmetry.space_group_name_H-M   'P 1'
#
loop_
_entity.id
_entity.type
_entity.pdbx_description
1 polymer ?
#
loop_
_entity_poly.entity_id
_entity_poly.type
_entity_poly.pdbx_seq_one_letter_code
_entity_poly.pdbx_strand_id
1 'polypeptide(L)'
;MRSVPKLCSAIVLTWTLAACGSLPSQTFDHSVRAHIKRIQVVPIGTPEHAQARIMNPIGAGFGLVGNFVESQRAAGATQVVEGALADAHYDFRTSLANSIAQAVSKVGFTINRLTGARPDKERSRFLSKYPREKKVDAYLDVYATYVGFEAPQSSTAYRPRLELSARLVSAKDNTILFQDRIVYGCTENTDEEAVLVRADDKLSFRNRAAFQADPTKTARALQSAIDATAWELAKQFM
;
A
#
# COMPACT_ATOMS: atom_id res chain seq x y z
N MET A 1 -15.63 62.69 35.48
CA MET A 1 -14.94 61.42 35.72
C MET A 1 -15.57 60.37 34.82
N ARG A 2 -14.89 60.02 33.76
CA ARG A 2 -15.39 58.98 32.80
C ARG A 2 -14.57 57.73 32.97
N SER A 3 -15.23 56.64 33.36
CA SER A 3 -14.65 55.30 33.52
C SER A 3 -14.57 54.61 32.17
N VAL A 4 -13.38 54.12 31.82
CA VAL A 4 -13.10 53.34 30.59
C VAL A 4 -13.25 51.86 30.95
N PRO A 5 -14.02 51.05 30.20
CA PRO A 5 -14.07 49.60 30.41
C PRO A 5 -12.86 48.93 29.77
N LYS A 6 -12.16 48.10 30.57
CA LYS A 6 -11.08 47.23 30.11
C LYS A 6 -11.68 46.05 29.30
N LEU A 7 -11.40 45.99 28.01
CA LEU A 7 -11.67 44.85 27.16
C LEU A 7 -10.61 43.79 27.44
N CYS A 8 -11.00 42.68 28.09
CA CYS A 8 -10.19 41.49 28.15
C CYS A 8 -10.35 40.69 26.84
N SER A 9 -9.35 40.77 25.95
CA SER A 9 -9.26 39.89 24.77
C SER A 9 -8.82 38.50 25.22
N ALA A 10 -9.75 37.57 25.24
CA ALA A 10 -9.47 36.15 25.42
C ALA A 10 -8.95 35.58 24.06
N ILE A 11 -7.65 35.33 24.00
CA ILE A 11 -7.04 34.61 22.89
C ILE A 11 -7.37 33.12 23.08
N VAL A 12 -8.33 32.64 22.33
CA VAL A 12 -8.62 31.20 22.21
C VAL A 12 -7.57 30.57 21.28
N LEU A 13 -6.58 29.95 21.92
CA LEU A 13 -5.56 29.16 21.22
C LEU A 13 -6.20 27.83 20.81
N THR A 14 -6.74 27.75 19.57
CA THR A 14 -7.20 26.52 18.97
C THR A 14 -6.00 25.63 18.65
N TRP A 15 -5.73 24.66 19.52
CA TRP A 15 -4.81 23.59 19.22
C TRP A 15 -5.45 22.70 18.17
N THR A 16 -4.99 22.83 16.92
CA THR A 16 -5.24 21.83 15.90
C THR A 16 -4.43 20.59 16.27
N LEU A 17 -5.09 19.62 16.90
CA LEU A 17 -4.58 18.26 17.01
C LEU A 17 -4.38 17.75 15.58
N ALA A 18 -3.13 17.70 15.12
CA ALA A 18 -2.75 16.91 13.98
C ALA A 18 -2.97 15.45 14.37
N ALA A 19 -4.19 14.95 14.17
CA ALA A 19 -4.47 13.54 14.21
C ALA A 19 -3.52 12.87 13.20
N CYS A 20 -2.70 11.94 13.65
CA CYS A 20 -2.10 10.93 12.77
C CYS A 20 -3.28 10.15 12.17
N GLY A 21 -3.88 10.70 11.12
CA GLY A 21 -5.07 10.17 10.53
C GLY A 21 -4.73 8.91 9.73
N SER A 22 -5.35 7.80 10.10
CA SER A 22 -5.60 6.71 9.18
C SER A 22 -6.19 7.28 7.88
N LEU A 23 -5.86 6.66 6.77
CA LEU A 23 -6.41 7.07 5.47
C LEU A 23 -7.95 6.88 5.54
N PRO A 24 -8.76 7.93 5.36
CA PRO A 24 -10.22 7.78 5.45
C PRO A 24 -10.70 6.79 4.39
N SER A 25 -11.46 5.77 4.80
CA SER A 25 -12.11 4.83 3.88
C SER A 25 -13.32 5.50 3.23
N GLN A 26 -13.50 5.26 1.94
CA GLN A 26 -14.68 5.66 1.16
C GLN A 26 -15.10 4.49 0.26
N THR A 27 -16.23 3.88 0.58
CA THR A 27 -16.81 2.80 -0.21
C THR A 27 -17.22 3.31 -1.60
N PHE A 28 -17.06 2.46 -2.60
CA PHE A 28 -17.45 2.77 -3.97
C PHE A 28 -18.97 2.90 -4.08
N ASP A 29 -19.43 4.04 -4.60
CA ASP A 29 -20.86 4.23 -4.90
C ASP A 29 -21.22 3.50 -6.19
N HIS A 30 -21.92 2.39 -6.07
CA HIS A 30 -22.35 1.58 -7.22
C HIS A 30 -23.33 2.30 -8.14
N SER A 31 -23.97 3.37 -7.71
CA SER A 31 -24.86 4.16 -8.57
C SER A 31 -24.11 4.85 -9.73
N VAL A 32 -22.85 5.21 -9.51
CA VAL A 32 -22.00 5.84 -10.54
C VAL A 32 -21.33 4.83 -11.48
N ARG A 33 -21.38 3.52 -11.16
CA ARG A 33 -20.72 2.47 -11.93
C ARG A 33 -21.12 2.46 -13.42
N ALA A 34 -22.40 2.70 -13.71
CA ALA A 34 -22.91 2.72 -15.08
C ALA A 34 -22.23 3.79 -15.96
N HIS A 35 -21.72 4.84 -15.35
CA HIS A 35 -21.08 5.99 -16.01
C HIS A 35 -19.55 5.84 -16.11
N ILE A 36 -18.96 4.86 -15.43
CA ILE A 36 -17.53 4.60 -15.45
C ILE A 36 -17.29 3.31 -16.24
N LYS A 37 -16.67 3.44 -17.40
CA LYS A 37 -16.32 2.31 -18.27
C LYS A 37 -14.82 2.21 -18.51
N ARG A 38 -14.14 3.36 -18.58
CA ARG A 38 -12.74 3.46 -18.94
C ARG A 38 -11.95 4.03 -17.77
N ILE A 39 -11.14 3.18 -17.18
CA ILE A 39 -10.27 3.55 -16.06
C ILE A 39 -8.83 3.64 -16.57
N GLN A 40 -8.18 4.76 -16.25
CA GLN A 40 -6.75 4.94 -16.45
C GLN A 40 -6.03 4.62 -15.17
N VAL A 41 -5.22 3.56 -15.17
CA VAL A 41 -4.30 3.29 -14.05
C VAL A 41 -3.10 4.23 -14.19
N VAL A 42 -2.92 5.12 -13.22
CA VAL A 42 -1.73 5.98 -13.17
C VAL A 42 -0.50 5.19 -12.70
N PRO A 43 0.74 5.69 -12.90
CA PRO A 43 1.93 4.98 -12.45
C PRO A 43 1.83 4.62 -10.97
N ILE A 44 1.95 3.32 -10.65
CA ILE A 44 1.80 2.82 -9.29
C ILE A 44 2.99 3.22 -8.43
N GLY A 45 2.72 3.73 -7.23
CA GLY A 45 3.74 3.99 -6.23
C GLY A 45 4.17 2.68 -5.56
N THR A 46 5.48 2.43 -5.49
CA THR A 46 6.03 1.23 -4.84
C THR A 46 7.28 1.58 -4.05
N PRO A 47 7.60 0.82 -2.99
CA PRO A 47 8.91 0.93 -2.36
C PRO A 47 10.02 0.60 -3.37
N GLU A 48 11.23 1.07 -3.08
CA GLU A 48 12.39 0.84 -3.94
C GLU A 48 12.80 -0.63 -3.96
N HIS A 49 12.64 -1.31 -2.84
CA HIS A 49 13.01 -2.70 -2.65
C HIS A 49 11.85 -3.52 -2.09
N ALA A 50 11.78 -4.80 -2.46
CA ALA A 50 10.96 -5.76 -1.74
C ALA A 50 11.59 -6.02 -0.37
N GLN A 51 10.83 -5.79 0.69
CA GLN A 51 11.33 -5.73 2.06
C GLN A 51 11.19 -7.08 2.78
N ALA A 52 12.02 -7.29 3.81
CA ALA A 52 11.77 -8.34 4.78
C ALA A 52 12.04 -7.81 6.20
N ARG A 53 11.07 -7.98 7.10
CA ARG A 53 11.18 -7.51 8.48
C ARG A 53 10.54 -8.48 9.48
N ILE A 54 10.90 -8.31 10.75
CA ILE A 54 10.21 -8.93 11.88
C ILE A 54 9.30 -7.85 12.50
N MET A 55 8.05 -8.19 12.74
CA MET A 55 7.12 -7.28 13.43
C MET A 55 7.54 -7.07 14.88
N ASN A 56 7.49 -5.82 15.35
CA ASN A 56 7.78 -5.46 16.74
C ASN A 56 9.02 -6.16 17.28
N PRO A 57 10.20 -5.97 16.68
CA PRO A 57 11.40 -6.68 17.07
C PRO A 57 11.74 -6.34 18.54
N ILE A 58 12.13 -7.36 19.31
CA ILE A 58 12.47 -7.21 20.74
C ILE A 58 13.53 -6.11 20.93
N GLY A 59 14.46 -5.99 19.99
CA GLY A 59 15.50 -4.96 19.99
C GLY A 59 14.98 -3.52 19.99
N ALA A 60 13.79 -3.26 19.45
CA ALA A 60 13.22 -1.91 19.42
C ALA A 60 12.98 -1.32 20.81
N GLY A 61 12.79 -2.15 21.83
CA GLY A 61 12.65 -1.74 23.23
C GLY A 61 13.95 -1.23 23.89
N PHE A 62 15.10 -1.42 23.26
CA PHE A 62 16.41 -1.00 23.80
C PHE A 62 16.88 0.38 23.27
N GLY A 63 15.97 1.23 22.87
CA GLY A 63 16.25 2.60 22.41
C GLY A 63 17.07 2.68 21.13
N LEU A 64 17.93 3.70 21.00
CA LEU A 64 18.68 3.96 19.76
C LEU A 64 19.58 2.80 19.32
N VAL A 65 20.24 2.11 20.26
CA VAL A 65 21.12 0.98 19.94
C VAL A 65 20.31 -0.21 19.43
N GLY A 66 19.21 -0.53 20.09
CA GLY A 66 18.32 -1.61 19.64
C GLY A 66 17.72 -1.34 18.26
N ASN A 67 17.25 -0.12 18.03
CA ASN A 67 16.72 0.29 16.72
C ASN A 67 17.78 0.21 15.61
N PHE A 68 19.04 0.57 15.91
CA PHE A 68 20.13 0.44 14.94
C PHE A 68 20.41 -1.02 14.58
N VAL A 69 20.48 -1.92 15.56
CA VAL A 69 20.68 -3.35 15.31
C VAL A 69 19.55 -3.94 14.48
N GLU A 70 18.30 -3.59 14.80
CA GLU A 70 17.14 -4.10 14.05
C GLU A 70 17.07 -3.53 12.62
N SER A 71 17.48 -2.27 12.40
CA SER A 71 17.56 -1.71 11.06
C SER A 71 18.59 -2.43 10.19
N GLN A 72 19.76 -2.78 10.75
CA GLN A 72 20.77 -3.58 10.05
C GLN A 72 20.27 -5.01 9.73
N ARG A 73 19.54 -5.64 10.64
CA ARG A 73 18.92 -6.95 10.41
C ARG A 73 17.87 -6.90 9.31
N ALA A 74 17.03 -5.86 9.30
CA ALA A 74 16.02 -5.65 8.25
C ALA A 74 16.68 -5.38 6.89
N ALA A 75 17.73 -4.56 6.83
CA ALA A 75 18.49 -4.31 5.62
C ALA A 75 19.11 -5.60 5.05
N GLY A 76 19.75 -6.41 5.91
CA GLY A 76 20.29 -7.71 5.49
C GLY A 76 19.22 -8.70 5.02
N ALA A 77 18.04 -8.69 5.63
CA ALA A 77 16.91 -9.53 5.19
C ALA A 77 16.36 -9.05 3.83
N THR A 78 16.27 -7.75 3.63
CA THR A 78 15.85 -7.13 2.37
C THR A 78 16.79 -7.50 1.22
N GLN A 79 18.11 -7.43 1.42
CA GLN A 79 19.10 -7.87 0.42
C GLN A 79 18.90 -9.33 0.01
N VAL A 80 18.63 -10.22 0.97
CA VAL A 80 18.41 -11.64 0.69
C VAL A 80 17.16 -11.86 -0.16
N VAL A 81 16.07 -11.15 0.13
CA VAL A 81 14.84 -11.21 -0.69
C VAL A 81 15.09 -10.65 -2.09
N GLU A 82 15.73 -9.49 -2.20
CA GLU A 82 16.07 -8.88 -3.49
C GLU A 82 16.93 -9.81 -4.35
N GLY A 83 17.97 -10.43 -3.75
CA GLY A 83 18.80 -11.43 -4.43
C GLY A 83 17.96 -12.61 -4.95
N ALA A 84 17.09 -13.18 -4.12
CA ALA A 84 16.21 -14.29 -4.53
C ALA A 84 15.23 -13.88 -5.66
N LEU A 85 14.68 -12.66 -5.61
CA LEU A 85 13.80 -12.16 -6.69
C LEU A 85 14.58 -11.91 -7.99
N ALA A 86 15.82 -11.41 -7.90
CA ALA A 86 16.71 -11.23 -9.05
C ALA A 86 17.06 -12.57 -9.70
N ASP A 87 17.43 -13.59 -8.90
CA ASP A 87 17.72 -14.95 -9.36
C ASP A 87 16.49 -15.60 -10.05
N ALA A 88 15.28 -15.27 -9.56
CA ALA A 88 14.03 -15.70 -10.18
C ALA A 88 13.62 -14.84 -11.40
N HIS A 89 14.39 -13.81 -11.77
CA HIS A 89 14.03 -12.82 -12.80
C HIS A 89 12.65 -12.20 -12.59
N TYR A 90 12.31 -11.91 -11.33
CA TYR A 90 11.00 -11.44 -10.94
C TYR A 90 11.01 -9.95 -10.57
N ASP A 91 10.23 -9.15 -11.31
CA ASP A 91 9.97 -7.74 -11.03
C ASP A 91 8.57 -7.55 -10.42
N PHE A 92 8.53 -7.33 -9.12
CA PHE A 92 7.27 -7.14 -8.38
C PHE A 92 6.51 -5.88 -8.79
N ARG A 93 7.18 -4.83 -9.27
CA ARG A 93 6.53 -3.58 -9.70
C ARG A 93 5.70 -3.81 -10.96
N THR A 94 6.30 -4.43 -11.95
CA THR A 94 5.61 -4.84 -13.17
C THR A 94 4.49 -5.83 -12.88
N SER A 95 4.73 -6.80 -12.01
CA SER A 95 3.73 -7.78 -11.59
C SER A 95 2.53 -7.13 -10.91
N LEU A 96 2.76 -6.20 -9.97
CA LEU A 96 1.69 -5.46 -9.28
C LEU A 96 0.82 -4.66 -10.27
N ALA A 97 1.47 -3.95 -11.18
CA ALA A 97 0.76 -3.15 -12.19
C ALA A 97 -0.06 -4.02 -13.15
N ASN A 98 0.46 -5.19 -13.53
CA ASN A 98 -0.24 -6.14 -14.40
C ASN A 98 -1.42 -6.78 -13.68
N SER A 99 -1.23 -7.24 -12.44
CA SER A 99 -2.28 -7.90 -11.66
C SER A 99 -3.44 -6.96 -11.35
N ILE A 100 -3.17 -5.70 -10.99
CA ILE A 100 -4.22 -4.69 -10.77
C ILE A 100 -4.99 -4.43 -12.06
N ALA A 101 -4.31 -4.17 -13.18
CA ALA A 101 -4.97 -3.91 -14.45
C ALA A 101 -5.83 -5.11 -14.89
N GLN A 102 -5.31 -6.33 -14.74
CA GLN A 102 -6.04 -7.55 -15.08
C GLN A 102 -7.25 -7.77 -14.16
N ALA A 103 -7.11 -7.61 -12.87
CA ALA A 103 -8.20 -7.81 -11.91
C ALA A 103 -9.34 -6.81 -12.14
N VAL A 104 -9.02 -5.53 -12.31
CA VAL A 104 -10.03 -4.49 -12.58
C VAL A 104 -10.68 -4.66 -13.96
N SER A 105 -9.93 -5.16 -14.96
CA SER A 105 -10.51 -5.50 -16.26
C SER A 105 -11.52 -6.66 -16.17
N LYS A 106 -11.23 -7.68 -15.33
CA LYS A 106 -12.14 -8.84 -15.14
C LYS A 106 -13.48 -8.45 -14.54
N VAL A 107 -13.57 -7.35 -13.81
CA VAL A 107 -14.84 -6.85 -13.26
C VAL A 107 -15.57 -5.87 -14.20
N GLY A 108 -15.15 -5.80 -15.46
CA GLY A 108 -15.91 -5.17 -16.56
C GLY A 108 -15.50 -3.75 -16.91
N PHE A 109 -14.33 -3.28 -16.48
CA PHE A 109 -13.79 -1.98 -16.91
C PHE A 109 -12.81 -2.12 -18.07
N THR A 110 -12.80 -1.16 -18.97
CA THR A 110 -11.72 -1.00 -19.94
C THR A 110 -10.55 -0.30 -19.28
N ILE A 111 -9.39 -0.95 -19.24
CA ILE A 111 -8.21 -0.44 -18.56
C ILE A 111 -7.20 0.10 -19.55
N ASN A 112 -6.79 1.36 -19.34
CA ASN A 112 -5.60 1.94 -19.92
C ASN A 112 -4.55 2.13 -18.85
N ARG A 113 -3.28 1.97 -19.19
CA ARG A 113 -2.16 2.23 -18.25
C ARG A 113 -1.39 3.44 -18.71
N LEU A 114 -1.19 4.37 -17.80
CA LEU A 114 -0.29 5.48 -18.08
C LEU A 114 1.16 4.98 -17.96
N THR A 115 1.94 5.22 -19.01
CA THR A 115 3.38 4.96 -19.01
C THR A 115 4.11 6.13 -18.36
N GLY A 116 5.20 5.84 -17.67
CA GLY A 116 6.05 6.85 -17.02
C GLY A 116 6.35 6.52 -15.56
N ALA A 117 7.24 7.30 -14.98
CA ALA A 117 7.61 7.16 -13.58
C ALA A 117 6.69 8.02 -12.69
N ARG A 118 6.34 7.50 -11.53
CA ARG A 118 5.70 8.28 -10.48
C ARG A 118 6.72 9.22 -9.84
N PRO A 119 6.37 10.48 -9.54
CA PRO A 119 7.27 11.40 -8.84
C PRO A 119 7.72 10.81 -7.50
N ASP A 120 9.01 10.90 -7.17
CA ASP A 120 9.57 10.29 -5.95
C ASP A 120 8.87 10.74 -4.66
N LYS A 121 8.52 12.03 -4.58
CA LYS A 121 7.79 12.60 -3.44
C LYS A 121 6.35 12.05 -3.29
N GLU A 122 5.82 11.39 -4.30
CA GLU A 122 4.48 10.80 -4.33
C GLU A 122 4.52 9.27 -4.41
N ARG A 123 5.70 8.66 -4.26
CA ARG A 123 5.88 7.20 -4.36
C ARG A 123 5.08 6.42 -3.32
N SER A 124 4.89 6.98 -2.12
CA SER A 124 4.16 6.38 -0.99
C SER A 124 2.91 7.16 -0.58
N ARG A 125 2.29 7.88 -1.53
CA ARG A 125 1.04 8.62 -1.33
C ARG A 125 0.33 8.83 -2.65
N PHE A 126 -0.94 9.21 -2.62
CA PHE A 126 -1.70 9.55 -3.81
C PHE A 126 -1.14 10.75 -4.56
N LEU A 127 -1.33 10.76 -5.87
CA LEU A 127 -0.94 11.90 -6.71
C LEU A 127 -1.70 13.16 -6.28
N SER A 128 -1.02 14.28 -6.28
CA SER A 128 -1.62 15.58 -5.99
C SER A 128 -2.41 16.15 -7.18
N LYS A 129 -2.10 15.65 -8.40
CA LYS A 129 -2.77 16.08 -9.65
C LYS A 129 -2.88 14.90 -10.60
N TYR A 130 -4.01 14.82 -11.30
CA TYR A 130 -4.27 13.81 -12.34
C TYR A 130 -4.17 14.44 -13.73
N PRO A 131 -3.72 13.69 -14.75
CA PRO A 131 -3.70 14.19 -16.12
C PRO A 131 -5.12 14.47 -16.61
N ARG A 132 -5.26 15.37 -17.60
CA ARG A 132 -6.55 15.64 -18.21
C ARG A 132 -6.66 14.90 -19.55
N GLU A 133 -7.25 13.70 -19.51
CA GLU A 133 -7.42 12.84 -20.67
C GLU A 133 -8.89 12.84 -21.13
N LYS A 134 -9.15 13.13 -22.43
CA LYS A 134 -10.52 13.24 -22.95
C LYS A 134 -11.31 11.93 -23.02
N LYS A 135 -10.62 10.77 -22.97
CA LYS A 135 -11.24 9.45 -23.16
C LYS A 135 -11.19 8.57 -21.92
N VAL A 136 -11.11 9.16 -20.75
CA VAL A 136 -11.00 8.50 -19.45
C VAL A 136 -12.18 8.93 -18.60
N ASP A 137 -12.82 7.98 -17.93
CA ASP A 137 -13.95 8.27 -17.05
C ASP A 137 -13.46 8.39 -15.58
N ALA A 138 -12.41 7.63 -15.18
CA ALA A 138 -11.82 7.73 -13.87
C ALA A 138 -10.33 7.34 -13.87
N TYR A 139 -9.58 7.83 -12.87
CA TYR A 139 -8.20 7.48 -12.60
C TYR A 139 -8.14 6.53 -11.40
N LEU A 140 -7.49 5.40 -11.58
CA LEU A 140 -7.14 4.51 -10.47
C LEU A 140 -5.71 4.82 -10.04
N ASP A 141 -5.60 5.40 -8.86
CA ASP A 141 -4.34 5.78 -8.22
C ASP A 141 -4.05 4.80 -7.08
N VAL A 142 -2.90 4.12 -7.17
CA VAL A 142 -2.50 3.09 -6.24
C VAL A 142 -1.07 3.34 -5.79
N TYR A 143 -0.82 3.13 -4.52
CA TYR A 143 0.54 3.02 -3.99
C TYR A 143 0.62 1.91 -2.94
N ALA A 144 1.77 1.25 -2.90
CA ALA A 144 2.11 0.27 -1.88
C ALA A 144 3.11 0.88 -0.90
N THR A 145 2.81 0.81 0.39
CA THR A 145 3.72 1.23 1.46
C THR A 145 4.66 0.11 1.87
N TYR A 146 4.21 -1.13 1.67
CA TYR A 146 5.00 -2.32 1.95
C TYR A 146 4.75 -3.39 0.88
N VAL A 147 5.82 -3.97 0.38
CA VAL A 147 5.82 -5.15 -0.50
C VAL A 147 6.95 -6.06 -0.04
N GLY A 148 6.65 -7.31 0.33
CA GLY A 148 7.71 -8.22 0.75
C GLY A 148 7.26 -9.31 1.71
N PHE A 149 8.07 -9.55 2.74
CA PHE A 149 7.87 -10.64 3.69
C PHE A 149 7.98 -10.14 5.13
N GLU A 150 7.09 -10.62 5.97
CA GLU A 150 7.04 -10.24 7.38
C GLU A 150 6.97 -11.49 8.27
N ALA A 151 7.74 -11.49 9.35
CA ALA A 151 7.64 -12.50 10.40
C ALA A 151 6.99 -11.89 11.64
N PRO A 152 6.00 -12.53 12.27
CA PRO A 152 5.48 -12.11 13.56
C PRO A 152 6.56 -12.20 14.63
N GLN A 153 6.44 -11.39 15.69
CA GLN A 153 7.43 -11.33 16.78
C GLN A 153 7.69 -12.71 17.43
N SER A 154 6.66 -13.54 17.51
CA SER A 154 6.70 -14.87 18.12
C SER A 154 7.28 -15.95 17.21
N SER A 155 7.65 -15.63 15.96
CA SER A 155 8.05 -16.60 14.96
C SER A 155 9.14 -16.06 14.06
N THR A 156 10.03 -16.95 13.60
CA THR A 156 11.00 -16.65 12.53
C THR A 156 10.46 -17.00 11.14
N ALA A 157 9.22 -17.47 11.04
CA ALA A 157 8.59 -17.82 9.78
C ALA A 157 8.09 -16.57 9.07
N TYR A 158 8.73 -16.25 7.97
CA TYR A 158 8.33 -15.13 7.11
C TYR A 158 7.15 -15.51 6.22
N ARG A 159 6.19 -14.62 6.10
CA ARG A 159 5.03 -14.74 5.21
C ARG A 159 4.99 -13.55 4.26
N PRO A 160 4.44 -13.71 3.04
CA PRO A 160 4.24 -12.57 2.15
C PRO A 160 3.34 -11.52 2.83
N ARG A 161 3.72 -10.26 2.67
CA ARG A 161 2.96 -9.09 3.12
C ARG A 161 2.90 -8.04 2.02
N LEU A 162 1.72 -7.48 1.81
CA LEU A 162 1.49 -6.35 0.93
C LEU A 162 0.54 -5.36 1.60
N GLU A 163 0.95 -4.11 1.66
CA GLU A 163 0.09 -3.00 2.12
C GLU A 163 -0.12 -2.04 0.96
N LEU A 164 -1.36 -1.92 0.54
CA LEU A 164 -1.74 -1.18 -0.64
C LEU A 164 -2.83 -0.16 -0.28
N SER A 165 -2.67 1.07 -0.71
CA SER A 165 -3.71 2.09 -0.68
C SER A 165 -4.17 2.38 -2.10
N ALA A 166 -5.47 2.44 -2.31
CA ALA A 166 -6.06 2.67 -3.62
C ALA A 166 -7.11 3.77 -3.55
N ARG A 167 -7.19 4.58 -4.61
CA ARG A 167 -8.17 5.63 -4.80
C ARG A 167 -8.66 5.60 -6.24
N LEU A 168 -9.99 5.66 -6.42
CA LEU A 168 -10.60 5.92 -7.72
C LEU A 168 -11.10 7.36 -7.76
N VAL A 169 -10.69 8.12 -8.77
CA VAL A 169 -11.01 9.55 -8.89
C VAL A 169 -11.70 9.81 -10.22
N SER A 170 -12.81 10.53 -10.19
CA SER A 170 -13.53 10.94 -11.38
C SER A 170 -12.64 11.83 -12.27
N ALA A 171 -12.53 11.50 -13.55
CA ALA A 171 -11.78 12.32 -14.51
C ALA A 171 -12.50 13.63 -14.87
N LYS A 172 -13.80 13.74 -14.57
CA LYS A 172 -14.64 14.89 -14.87
C LYS A 172 -14.36 16.06 -13.93
N ASP A 173 -14.30 15.78 -12.63
CA ASP A 173 -14.32 16.81 -11.57
C ASP A 173 -13.34 16.54 -10.43
N ASN A 174 -12.54 15.48 -10.52
CA ASN A 174 -11.59 15.02 -9.50
C ASN A 174 -12.25 14.60 -8.16
N THR A 175 -13.55 14.30 -8.18
CA THR A 175 -14.22 13.73 -6.99
C THR A 175 -13.66 12.35 -6.69
N ILE A 176 -13.42 12.06 -5.41
CA ILE A 176 -13.04 10.73 -4.96
C ILE A 176 -14.29 9.84 -5.01
N LEU A 177 -14.24 8.76 -5.78
CA LEU A 177 -15.32 7.80 -5.96
C LEU A 177 -15.15 6.56 -5.08
N PHE A 178 -13.91 6.28 -4.69
CA PHE A 178 -13.51 5.19 -3.82
C PHE A 178 -12.16 5.52 -3.21
N GLN A 179 -11.95 5.13 -1.97
CA GLN A 179 -10.64 5.15 -1.33
C GLN A 179 -10.60 4.12 -0.22
N ASP A 180 -9.58 3.27 -0.23
CA ASP A 180 -9.41 2.28 0.83
C ASP A 180 -7.96 1.80 0.93
N ARG A 181 -7.68 1.07 2.01
CA ARG A 181 -6.43 0.38 2.27
C ARG A 181 -6.66 -1.13 2.32
N ILE A 182 -5.84 -1.87 1.60
CA ILE A 182 -5.91 -3.33 1.54
C ILE A 182 -4.60 -3.89 2.07
N VAL A 183 -4.69 -4.81 3.00
CA VAL A 183 -3.55 -5.44 3.66
C VAL A 183 -3.62 -6.94 3.48
N TYR A 184 -2.64 -7.51 2.78
CA TYR A 184 -2.42 -8.93 2.68
C TYR A 184 -1.36 -9.39 3.68
N GLY A 185 -1.62 -10.46 4.40
CA GLY A 185 -0.63 -11.09 5.28
C GLY A 185 -1.00 -11.09 6.74
N CYS A 186 -0.14 -10.56 7.61
CA CYS A 186 -0.29 -10.66 9.05
C CYS A 186 -1.54 -9.93 9.55
N THR A 187 -2.26 -10.58 10.47
CA THR A 187 -3.49 -10.07 11.06
C THR A 187 -3.28 -9.46 12.46
N GLU A 188 -2.07 -9.55 13.02
CA GLU A 188 -1.77 -9.00 14.33
C GLU A 188 -1.54 -7.48 14.19
N ASN A 189 -2.30 -6.68 14.93
CA ASN A 189 -2.19 -5.20 14.99
C ASN A 189 -2.42 -4.45 13.65
N THR A 190 -3.35 -4.92 12.84
CA THR A 190 -3.80 -4.12 11.68
C THR A 190 -4.86 -3.11 12.13
N ASP A 191 -4.79 -1.90 11.56
CA ASP A 191 -5.82 -0.89 11.76
C ASP A 191 -7.19 -1.48 11.36
N GLU A 192 -8.20 -1.29 12.21
CA GLU A 192 -9.56 -1.80 12.00
C GLU A 192 -10.22 -1.30 10.70
N GLU A 193 -9.67 -0.25 10.10
CA GLU A 193 -10.19 0.39 8.89
C GLU A 193 -9.66 -0.20 7.57
N ALA A 194 -8.77 -1.21 7.59
CA ALA A 194 -8.21 -1.79 6.37
C ALA A 194 -8.95 -3.06 5.96
N VAL A 195 -9.10 -3.29 4.65
CA VAL A 195 -9.57 -4.57 4.09
C VAL A 195 -8.46 -5.60 4.25
N LEU A 196 -8.72 -6.63 5.06
CA LEU A 196 -7.74 -7.66 5.40
C LEU A 196 -7.86 -8.87 4.47
N VAL A 197 -6.74 -9.26 3.86
CA VAL A 197 -6.62 -10.46 3.03
C VAL A 197 -5.71 -11.45 3.72
N ARG A 198 -6.24 -12.63 4.04
CA ARG A 198 -5.47 -13.66 4.76
C ARG A 198 -4.39 -14.26 3.86
N ALA A 199 -3.19 -14.39 4.40
CA ALA A 199 -2.10 -15.08 3.72
C ALA A 199 -2.33 -16.61 3.68
N ASP A 200 -1.87 -17.25 2.60
CA ASP A 200 -1.76 -18.71 2.54
C ASP A 200 -0.53 -19.16 3.38
N ASP A 201 -0.77 -19.95 4.41
CA ASP A 201 0.28 -20.48 5.30
C ASP A 201 1.32 -21.34 4.56
N LYS A 202 0.94 -21.93 3.42
CA LYS A 202 1.86 -22.74 2.57
C LYS A 202 2.95 -21.90 1.91
N LEU A 203 2.74 -20.58 1.84
CA LEU A 203 3.69 -19.61 1.26
C LEU A 203 4.65 -19.05 2.32
N SER A 204 4.82 -19.71 3.43
CA SER A 204 5.74 -19.29 4.48
C SER A 204 7.17 -19.81 4.27
N PHE A 205 8.14 -19.07 4.85
CA PHE A 205 9.56 -19.37 4.83
C PHE A 205 10.09 -19.43 6.26
N ARG A 206 10.72 -20.53 6.61
CA ARG A 206 11.19 -20.81 7.99
C ARG A 206 12.17 -19.74 8.50
N ASN A 207 13.01 -19.21 7.63
CA ASN A 207 14.02 -18.21 7.95
C ASN A 207 14.47 -17.47 6.66
N ARG A 208 15.36 -16.50 6.79
CA ARG A 208 15.87 -15.70 5.66
C ARG A 208 16.61 -16.55 4.62
N ALA A 209 17.40 -17.54 5.02
CA ALA A 209 18.15 -18.38 4.08
C ALA A 209 17.22 -19.17 3.15
N ALA A 210 15.99 -19.45 3.57
CA ALA A 210 15.00 -20.15 2.75
C ALA A 210 14.57 -19.36 1.51
N PHE A 211 14.72 -18.02 1.47
CA PHE A 211 14.43 -17.21 0.30
C PHE A 211 15.41 -17.53 -0.85
N GLN A 212 16.71 -17.56 -0.55
CA GLN A 212 17.75 -17.88 -1.54
C GLN A 212 17.79 -19.36 -1.89
N ALA A 213 17.40 -20.24 -0.96
CA ALA A 213 17.35 -21.68 -1.23
C ALA A 213 16.27 -22.04 -2.27
N ASP A 214 15.20 -21.23 -2.40
CA ASP A 214 14.16 -21.43 -3.41
C ASP A 214 13.67 -20.06 -3.95
N PRO A 215 14.41 -19.44 -4.87
CA PRO A 215 14.04 -18.18 -5.50
C PRO A 215 12.69 -18.22 -6.21
N THR A 216 12.40 -19.34 -6.87
CA THR A 216 11.11 -19.54 -7.59
C THR A 216 9.92 -19.54 -6.62
N LYS A 217 10.06 -20.21 -5.46
CA LYS A 217 9.03 -20.17 -4.42
C LYS A 217 8.89 -18.76 -3.84
N THR A 218 10.00 -18.04 -3.66
CA THR A 218 10.00 -16.65 -3.15
C THR A 218 9.21 -15.73 -4.10
N ALA A 219 9.50 -15.77 -5.40
CA ALA A 219 8.77 -15.01 -6.41
C ALA A 219 7.29 -15.40 -6.47
N ARG A 220 6.97 -16.69 -6.45
CA ARG A 220 5.59 -17.21 -6.46
C ARG A 220 4.80 -16.76 -5.24
N ALA A 221 5.40 -16.77 -4.07
CA ALA A 221 4.75 -16.34 -2.84
C ALA A 221 4.37 -14.84 -2.90
N LEU A 222 5.27 -14.02 -3.42
CA LEU A 222 5.01 -12.58 -3.59
C LEU A 222 3.96 -12.33 -4.68
N GLN A 223 4.02 -13.07 -5.81
CA GLN A 223 3.01 -13.01 -6.87
C GLN A 223 1.61 -13.36 -6.34
N SER A 224 1.50 -14.41 -5.53
CA SER A 224 0.22 -14.80 -4.92
C SER A 224 -0.37 -13.70 -4.04
N ALA A 225 0.46 -13.01 -3.24
CA ALA A 225 0.04 -11.87 -2.44
C ALA A 225 -0.45 -10.70 -3.31
N ILE A 226 0.29 -10.41 -4.38
CA ILE A 226 -0.06 -9.37 -5.35
C ILE A 226 -1.40 -9.69 -6.03
N ASP A 227 -1.60 -10.91 -6.52
CA ASP A 227 -2.82 -11.32 -7.20
C ASP A 227 -4.03 -11.27 -6.27
N ALA A 228 -3.89 -11.77 -5.04
CA ALA A 228 -4.95 -11.74 -4.05
C ALA A 228 -5.35 -10.31 -3.67
N THR A 229 -4.36 -9.42 -3.49
CA THR A 229 -4.61 -8.01 -3.16
C THR A 229 -5.26 -7.27 -4.33
N ALA A 230 -4.78 -7.51 -5.55
CA ALA A 230 -5.37 -6.93 -6.77
C ALA A 230 -6.82 -7.39 -6.98
N TRP A 231 -7.11 -8.65 -6.70
CA TRP A 231 -8.46 -9.19 -6.78
C TRP A 231 -9.36 -8.58 -5.70
N GLU A 232 -8.87 -8.42 -4.47
CA GLU A 232 -9.63 -7.78 -3.40
C GLU A 232 -9.97 -6.33 -3.73
N LEU A 233 -9.01 -5.58 -4.31
CA LEU A 233 -9.27 -4.23 -4.83
C LEU A 233 -10.37 -4.25 -5.89
N ALA A 234 -10.31 -5.17 -6.86
CA ALA A 234 -11.29 -5.24 -7.93
C ALA A 234 -12.71 -5.55 -7.42
N LYS A 235 -12.85 -6.37 -6.38
CA LYS A 235 -14.13 -6.67 -5.73
C LYS A 235 -14.83 -5.43 -5.16
N GLN A 236 -14.06 -4.42 -4.74
CA GLN A 236 -14.65 -3.17 -4.24
C GLN A 236 -15.47 -2.43 -5.32
N PHE A 237 -15.29 -2.77 -6.58
CA PHE A 237 -15.98 -2.15 -7.73
C PHE A 237 -17.12 -3.03 -8.29
N MET A 238 -17.38 -4.20 -7.71
CA MET A 238 -18.44 -5.13 -8.16
C MET A 238 -19.77 -4.76 -7.54
#